data_20e1b5a0aa59a9a7db05529e9eba78f9
#
_entry.id   20e1b5a0aa59a9a7db05529e9eba78f9
#
_cell.length_a   1.000
_cell.length_b   1.000
_cell.length_c   1.000
_cell.angle_alpha   90.00
_cell.angle_beta   90.00
_cell.angle_gamma   90.00
#
_symmetry.space_group_name_H-M   'P 1'
#
loop_
_entity.id
_entity.type
_entity.pdbx_description
1 polymer ?
#
loop_
_entity_poly.entity_id
_entity_poly.type
_entity_poly.pdbx_seq_one_letter_code
_entity_poly.pdbx_strand_id
1 'polypeptide(L)'
;MKKQFDILLKKIQLIPRNETENLCLVGPVRLPIKQCDFEASFQWYSWLPVEAGTTATQVVQNVSTMNLAAGQQSSVLVYGDFENADEALIRMHSICHTGDIFGSQRCDCGYQLHESMKMIVEHGCGAIFYLADHEGRGIGLFSKSLAYLLQEEDYDTVEANHALGFEDDTRSYEDAIKVLEALRQKSVTLITNNPKKLAALKEHGLLADKHVSLWGGLTETNRHY
;
A
#
# COMPACT_ATOMS: atom_id res chain seq x y z
N MET A 1 25.68 -2.58 -21.64
CA MET A 1 24.63 -1.52 -21.47
C MET A 1 23.33 -1.84 -22.20
N LYS A 2 23.30 -2.08 -23.53
CA LYS A 2 22.03 -2.33 -24.28
C LYS A 2 21.19 -3.48 -23.71
N LYS A 3 21.78 -4.64 -23.41
CA LYS A 3 21.07 -5.80 -22.83
C LYS A 3 20.45 -5.52 -21.44
N GLN A 4 21.11 -4.73 -20.59
CA GLN A 4 20.60 -4.35 -19.27
C GLN A 4 19.38 -3.44 -19.41
N PHE A 5 19.45 -2.45 -20.29
CA PHE A 5 18.29 -1.58 -20.60
C PHE A 5 17.10 -2.36 -21.11
N ASP A 6 17.30 -3.30 -22.04
CA ASP A 6 16.23 -4.14 -22.60
C ASP A 6 15.52 -4.97 -21.50
N ILE A 7 16.27 -5.42 -20.49
CA ILE A 7 15.70 -6.16 -19.35
C ILE A 7 14.80 -5.22 -18.51
N LEU A 8 15.27 -4.02 -18.20
CA LEU A 8 14.53 -3.05 -17.37
C LEU A 8 13.28 -2.55 -18.08
N LEU A 9 13.40 -2.16 -19.36
CA LEU A 9 12.28 -1.61 -20.13
C LEU A 9 11.09 -2.59 -20.26
N LYS A 10 11.36 -3.89 -20.28
CA LYS A 10 10.31 -4.94 -20.31
C LYS A 10 9.52 -5.06 -19.02
N LYS A 11 10.00 -4.43 -17.95
CA LYS A 11 9.43 -4.49 -16.59
C LYS A 11 8.85 -3.16 -16.12
N ILE A 12 8.76 -2.19 -17.02
CA ILE A 12 8.20 -0.86 -16.74
C ILE A 12 6.91 -0.69 -17.52
N GLN A 13 5.85 -0.30 -16.81
CA GLN A 13 4.57 0.11 -17.37
C GLN A 13 4.28 1.55 -16.95
N LEU A 14 3.83 2.38 -17.87
CA LEU A 14 3.34 3.73 -17.60
C LEU A 14 1.81 3.71 -17.59
N ILE A 15 1.22 4.08 -16.47
CA ILE A 15 -0.23 4.10 -16.24
C ILE A 15 -0.67 5.56 -16.17
N PRO A 16 -1.64 6.04 -16.94
CA PRO A 16 -2.14 7.40 -16.81
C PRO A 16 -2.68 7.68 -15.40
N ARG A 17 -2.14 8.70 -14.73
CA ARG A 17 -2.58 9.16 -13.40
C ARG A 17 -3.62 10.26 -13.53
N ASN A 18 -3.25 11.31 -14.27
CA ASN A 18 -4.07 12.46 -14.61
C ASN A 18 -3.56 13.10 -15.92
N GLU A 19 -4.01 14.32 -16.26
CA GLU A 19 -3.61 15.03 -17.48
C GLU A 19 -2.10 15.37 -17.53
N THR A 20 -1.46 15.52 -16.37
CA THR A 20 -0.06 15.99 -16.24
C THR A 20 0.90 14.92 -15.75
N GLU A 21 0.42 13.79 -15.28
CA GLU A 21 1.24 12.76 -14.66
C GLU A 21 0.84 11.33 -15.07
N ASN A 22 1.83 10.46 -15.10
CA ASN A 22 1.68 9.00 -15.16
C ASN A 22 2.23 8.35 -13.88
N LEU A 23 1.77 7.15 -13.57
CA LEU A 23 2.43 6.26 -12.62
C LEU A 23 3.40 5.37 -13.39
N CYS A 24 4.66 5.40 -13.01
CA CYS A 24 5.66 4.47 -13.50
C CYS A 24 5.68 3.23 -12.59
N LEU A 25 5.06 2.14 -13.03
CA LEU A 25 5.00 0.86 -12.35
C LEU A 25 6.16 -0.03 -12.82
N VAL A 26 6.95 -0.55 -11.86
CA VAL A 26 8.09 -1.45 -12.12
C VAL A 26 7.82 -2.80 -11.49
N GLY A 27 7.97 -3.87 -12.25
CA GLY A 27 7.78 -5.25 -11.82
C GLY A 27 7.24 -6.15 -12.94
N PRO A 28 6.93 -7.43 -12.65
CA PRO A 28 7.14 -8.09 -11.37
C PRO A 28 8.61 -8.42 -11.09
N VAL A 29 8.96 -8.30 -9.81
CA VAL A 29 10.20 -8.83 -9.25
C VAL A 29 9.82 -9.99 -8.32
N ARG A 30 10.46 -11.16 -8.48
CA ARG A 30 10.22 -12.28 -7.59
C ARG A 30 10.77 -11.99 -6.20
N LEU A 31 9.90 -12.04 -5.19
CA LEU A 31 10.23 -11.77 -3.80
C LEU A 31 9.83 -12.97 -2.90
N PRO A 32 10.75 -13.86 -2.54
CA PRO A 32 10.49 -14.91 -1.57
C PRO A 32 10.36 -14.29 -0.17
N ILE A 33 9.27 -14.62 0.51
CA ILE A 33 8.96 -14.11 1.85
C ILE A 33 8.77 -15.29 2.78
N LYS A 34 9.41 -15.23 3.96
CA LYS A 34 9.21 -16.15 5.05
C LYS A 34 8.77 -15.38 6.30
N GLN A 35 7.61 -15.72 6.80
CA GLN A 35 7.04 -15.26 8.06
C GLN A 35 6.95 -16.45 9.03
N CYS A 36 6.55 -16.20 10.28
CA CYS A 36 6.44 -17.27 11.27
C CYS A 36 5.51 -18.42 10.82
N ASP A 37 4.41 -18.08 10.12
CA ASP A 37 3.29 -18.98 9.85
C ASP A 37 3.21 -19.41 8.37
N PHE A 38 3.99 -18.81 7.48
CA PHE A 38 3.99 -19.17 6.06
C PHE A 38 5.31 -18.85 5.36
N GLU A 39 5.55 -19.53 4.25
CA GLU A 39 6.61 -19.22 3.30
C GLU A 39 6.02 -19.20 1.90
N ALA A 40 6.20 -18.09 1.17
CA ALA A 40 5.61 -17.89 -0.15
C ALA A 40 6.49 -17.01 -1.04
N SER A 41 6.32 -17.13 -2.35
CA SER A 41 6.99 -16.28 -3.33
C SER A 41 5.98 -15.33 -3.95
N PHE A 42 6.10 -14.06 -3.62
CA PHE A 42 5.30 -13.00 -4.18
C PHE A 42 5.93 -12.42 -5.44
N GLN A 43 5.12 -11.73 -6.22
CA GLN A 43 5.52 -10.84 -7.29
C GLN A 43 5.43 -9.41 -6.75
N TRP A 44 6.56 -8.74 -6.62
CA TRP A 44 6.63 -7.39 -6.08
C TRP A 44 6.67 -6.36 -7.21
N TYR A 45 5.88 -5.30 -7.05
CA TYR A 45 5.89 -4.12 -7.90
C TYR A 45 6.03 -2.88 -7.02
N SER A 46 6.65 -1.85 -7.56
CA SER A 46 6.67 -0.51 -6.95
C SER A 46 6.32 0.53 -8.00
N TRP A 47 5.81 1.66 -7.57
CA TRP A 47 5.47 2.75 -8.48
C TRP A 47 5.85 4.11 -7.91
N LEU A 48 5.98 5.07 -8.83
CA LEU A 48 6.16 6.48 -8.51
C LEU A 48 5.49 7.34 -9.58
N PRO A 49 5.01 8.54 -9.25
CA PRO A 49 4.52 9.49 -10.23
C PRO A 49 5.68 10.04 -11.08
N VAL A 50 5.42 10.22 -12.36
CA VAL A 50 6.32 10.86 -13.34
C VAL A 50 5.50 11.80 -14.21
N GLU A 51 6.12 12.85 -14.77
CA GLU A 51 5.45 13.77 -15.68
C GLU A 51 4.87 13.05 -16.90
N ALA A 52 3.70 13.49 -17.35
CA ALA A 52 3.09 12.98 -18.58
C ALA A 52 4.06 13.21 -19.77
N GLY A 53 4.18 12.19 -20.64
CA GLY A 53 5.14 12.21 -21.74
C GLY A 53 6.54 11.68 -21.37
N THR A 54 6.85 11.44 -20.08
CA THR A 54 8.06 10.73 -19.70
C THR A 54 8.01 9.30 -20.22
N THR A 55 9.07 8.87 -20.90
CA THR A 55 9.21 7.51 -21.40
C THR A 55 9.90 6.59 -20.38
N ALA A 56 9.65 5.28 -20.44
CA ALA A 56 10.35 4.29 -19.61
C ALA A 56 11.88 4.39 -19.76
N THR A 57 12.38 4.71 -20.95
CA THR A 57 13.80 4.94 -21.20
C THR A 57 14.34 6.11 -20.40
N GLN A 58 13.64 7.24 -20.37
CA GLN A 58 14.03 8.42 -19.60
C GLN A 58 14.01 8.13 -18.09
N VAL A 59 13.03 7.39 -17.60
CA VAL A 59 13.01 6.97 -16.19
C VAL A 59 14.27 6.19 -15.83
N VAL A 60 14.61 5.17 -16.62
CA VAL A 60 15.82 4.34 -16.35
C VAL A 60 17.10 5.16 -16.46
N GLN A 61 17.20 6.08 -17.41
CA GLN A 61 18.39 6.93 -17.58
C GLN A 61 18.59 7.93 -16.44
N ASN A 62 17.50 8.45 -15.88
CA ASN A 62 17.52 9.51 -14.88
C ASN A 62 17.35 9.03 -13.44
N VAL A 63 17.09 7.72 -13.21
CA VAL A 63 16.75 7.19 -11.88
C VAL A 63 17.77 7.57 -10.79
N SER A 64 19.05 7.65 -11.11
CA SER A 64 20.11 8.03 -10.17
C SER A 64 20.06 9.50 -9.73
N THR A 65 19.38 10.36 -10.47
CA THR A 65 19.25 11.80 -10.20
C THR A 65 17.89 12.19 -9.60
N MET A 66 16.94 11.26 -9.54
CA MET A 66 15.56 11.51 -9.08
C MET A 66 15.43 11.63 -7.55
N ASN A 67 16.52 11.50 -6.78
CA ASN A 67 16.53 11.58 -5.30
C ASN A 67 15.44 10.73 -4.62
N LEU A 68 15.17 9.54 -5.14
CA LEU A 68 14.07 8.68 -4.70
C LEU A 68 14.19 8.22 -3.23
N ALA A 69 15.42 8.20 -2.70
CA ALA A 69 15.69 7.85 -1.30
C ALA A 69 15.12 8.88 -0.29
N ALA A 70 14.86 10.12 -0.73
CA ALA A 70 14.30 11.16 0.12
C ALA A 70 12.78 11.01 0.35
N GLY A 71 12.11 10.19 -0.48
CA GLY A 71 10.66 9.93 -0.41
C GLY A 71 10.36 8.46 -0.25
N GLN A 72 9.21 8.15 0.32
CA GLN A 72 8.70 6.77 0.37
C GLN A 72 7.91 6.48 -0.91
N GLN A 73 8.12 5.29 -1.49
CA GLN A 73 7.37 4.81 -2.63
C GLN A 73 6.43 3.69 -2.20
N SER A 74 5.20 3.77 -2.69
CA SER A 74 4.21 2.71 -2.49
C SER A 74 4.53 1.50 -3.36
N SER A 75 4.06 0.33 -2.95
CA SER A 75 4.32 -0.93 -3.63
C SER A 75 3.18 -1.92 -3.48
N VAL A 76 3.21 -2.99 -4.27
CA VAL A 76 2.24 -4.07 -4.16
C VAL A 76 2.95 -5.43 -4.22
N LEU A 77 2.54 -6.33 -3.35
CA LEU A 77 2.90 -7.74 -3.33
C LEU A 77 1.73 -8.54 -3.91
N VAL A 78 1.94 -9.21 -5.01
CA VAL A 78 0.94 -10.02 -5.71
C VAL A 78 1.25 -11.50 -5.51
N TYR A 79 0.23 -12.29 -5.22
CA TYR A 79 0.33 -13.74 -5.04
C TYR A 79 -0.65 -14.49 -5.95
N GLY A 80 -0.21 -15.61 -6.50
CA GLY A 80 -1.01 -16.45 -7.38
C GLY A 80 -1.22 -15.85 -8.78
N ASP A 81 -2.19 -16.38 -9.52
CA ASP A 81 -2.60 -15.87 -10.84
C ASP A 81 -3.58 -14.70 -10.68
N PHE A 82 -3.08 -13.57 -10.18
CA PHE A 82 -3.89 -12.40 -9.80
C PHE A 82 -4.67 -11.79 -10.95
N GLU A 83 -4.09 -11.81 -12.15
CA GLU A 83 -4.73 -11.25 -13.35
C GLU A 83 -5.97 -12.05 -13.76
N ASN A 84 -5.88 -13.40 -13.75
CA ASN A 84 -6.88 -14.25 -14.38
C ASN A 84 -7.81 -14.99 -13.40
N ALA A 85 -7.40 -15.20 -12.13
CA ALA A 85 -8.21 -15.91 -11.14
C ALA A 85 -9.62 -15.28 -11.00
N ASP A 86 -10.65 -16.10 -10.79
CA ASP A 86 -12.04 -15.61 -10.64
C ASP A 86 -12.20 -14.82 -9.35
N GLU A 87 -11.58 -15.26 -8.27
CA GLU A 87 -11.60 -14.59 -6.97
C GLU A 87 -10.18 -14.16 -6.56
N ALA A 88 -10.06 -13.01 -5.93
CA ALA A 88 -8.81 -12.52 -5.35
C ALA A 88 -9.07 -11.71 -4.09
N LEU A 89 -8.28 -11.97 -3.03
CA LEU A 89 -8.27 -11.16 -1.82
C LEU A 89 -7.28 -10.02 -1.96
N ILE A 90 -7.66 -8.80 -1.60
CA ILE A 90 -6.72 -7.69 -1.52
C ILE A 90 -6.80 -6.97 -0.18
N ARG A 91 -5.69 -6.33 0.18
CA ARG A 91 -5.65 -5.36 1.27
C ARG A 91 -4.95 -4.09 0.80
N MET A 92 -5.59 -2.95 1.03
CA MET A 92 -4.99 -1.62 0.96
C MET A 92 -4.40 -1.31 2.34
N HIS A 93 -3.12 -1.62 2.55
CA HIS A 93 -2.43 -1.42 3.82
C HIS A 93 -1.79 -0.04 3.86
N SER A 94 -2.25 0.82 4.78
CA SER A 94 -1.60 2.09 5.09
C SER A 94 -0.39 1.81 5.97
N ILE A 95 0.80 2.25 5.54
CA ILE A 95 2.04 2.08 6.32
C ILE A 95 1.86 2.54 7.77
N CYS A 96 2.42 1.79 8.68
CA CYS A 96 2.61 2.16 10.07
C CYS A 96 4.02 1.79 10.50
N HIS A 97 4.96 2.69 10.36
CA HIS A 97 6.38 2.43 10.61
C HIS A 97 6.62 1.78 11.99
N THR A 98 5.96 2.29 13.02
CA THR A 98 6.10 1.77 14.37
C THR A 98 5.45 0.41 14.56
N GLY A 99 4.28 0.17 13.95
CA GLY A 99 3.57 -1.11 14.04
C GLY A 99 4.17 -2.18 13.14
N ASP A 100 4.42 -1.85 11.87
CA ASP A 100 4.85 -2.81 10.86
C ASP A 100 6.31 -3.25 11.04
N ILE A 101 7.19 -2.34 11.49
CA ILE A 101 8.64 -2.58 11.60
C ILE A 101 9.06 -2.87 13.04
N PHE A 102 8.60 -2.04 13.99
CA PHE A 102 9.05 -2.16 15.39
C PHE A 102 8.13 -3.03 16.26
N GLY A 103 6.98 -3.47 15.73
CA GLY A 103 6.02 -4.27 16.50
C GLY A 103 5.38 -3.50 17.65
N SER A 104 5.18 -2.17 17.49
CA SER A 104 4.53 -1.33 18.49
C SER A 104 3.13 -1.86 18.83
N GLN A 105 2.83 -1.93 20.10
CA GLN A 105 1.52 -2.34 20.61
C GLN A 105 0.51 -1.18 20.75
N ARG A 106 0.88 0.03 20.32
CA ARG A 106 -0.03 1.19 20.28
C ARG A 106 -1.13 1.05 19.23
N CYS A 107 -0.95 0.15 18.25
CA CYS A 107 -1.94 -0.18 17.22
C CYS A 107 -1.84 -1.66 16.84
N ASP A 108 -2.78 -2.14 16.03
CA ASP A 108 -2.80 -3.51 15.48
C ASP A 108 -2.28 -3.60 14.03
N CYS A 109 -1.63 -2.53 13.50
CA CYS A 109 -1.23 -2.45 12.09
C CYS A 109 -0.31 -3.58 11.66
N GLY A 110 0.74 -3.88 12.43
CA GLY A 110 1.67 -4.98 12.14
C GLY A 110 0.97 -6.34 12.11
N TYR A 111 0.09 -6.61 13.08
CA TYR A 111 -0.74 -7.80 13.07
C TYR A 111 -1.61 -7.89 11.81
N GLN A 112 -2.31 -6.81 11.47
CA GLN A 112 -3.18 -6.76 10.29
C GLN A 112 -2.40 -6.96 8.98
N LEU A 113 -1.17 -6.46 8.88
CA LEU A 113 -0.30 -6.68 7.72
C LEU A 113 0.02 -8.17 7.56
N HIS A 114 0.56 -8.79 8.61
CA HIS A 114 0.98 -10.19 8.59
C HIS A 114 -0.19 -11.14 8.36
N GLU A 115 -1.29 -10.95 9.07
CA GLU A 115 -2.49 -11.80 8.92
C GLU A 115 -3.11 -11.67 7.53
N SER A 116 -3.14 -10.45 6.95
CA SER A 116 -3.62 -10.28 5.58
C SER A 116 -2.76 -11.01 4.55
N MET A 117 -1.44 -11.01 4.72
CA MET A 117 -0.53 -11.76 3.84
C MET A 117 -0.79 -13.27 3.94
N LYS A 118 -0.96 -13.79 5.17
CA LYS A 118 -1.30 -15.19 5.42
C LYS A 118 -2.64 -15.56 4.77
N MET A 119 -3.69 -14.77 4.99
CA MET A 119 -5.00 -15.00 4.37
C MET A 119 -4.93 -15.05 2.85
N ILE A 120 -4.13 -14.19 2.21
CA ILE A 120 -3.94 -14.18 0.75
C ILE A 120 -3.22 -15.45 0.29
N VAL A 121 -2.21 -15.90 1.00
CA VAL A 121 -1.48 -17.15 0.68
C VAL A 121 -2.41 -18.36 0.84
N GLU A 122 -3.17 -18.44 1.91
CA GLU A 122 -4.15 -19.51 2.16
C GLU A 122 -5.30 -19.51 1.14
N HIS A 123 -5.74 -18.32 0.70
CA HIS A 123 -6.75 -18.18 -0.37
C HIS A 123 -6.19 -18.61 -1.74
N GLY A 124 -4.88 -18.54 -1.93
CA GLY A 124 -4.20 -18.93 -3.17
C GLY A 124 -4.04 -17.80 -4.20
N CYS A 125 -4.71 -16.67 -4.04
CA CYS A 125 -4.64 -15.54 -4.97
C CYS A 125 -4.98 -14.21 -4.28
N GLY A 126 -4.17 -13.18 -4.52
CA GLY A 126 -4.48 -11.83 -4.02
C GLY A 126 -3.31 -10.86 -4.06
N ALA A 127 -3.49 -9.71 -3.39
CA ALA A 127 -2.46 -8.66 -3.35
C ALA A 127 -2.51 -7.82 -2.07
N ILE A 128 -1.33 -7.40 -1.61
CA ILE A 128 -1.15 -6.38 -0.56
C ILE A 128 -0.64 -5.11 -1.21
N PHE A 129 -1.43 -4.06 -1.24
CA PHE A 129 -1.01 -2.70 -1.59
C PHE A 129 -0.46 -2.02 -0.34
N TYR A 130 0.84 -1.75 -0.30
CA TYR A 130 1.52 -1.10 0.81
C TYR A 130 1.71 0.38 0.49
N LEU A 131 0.91 1.23 1.13
CA LEU A 131 0.75 2.64 0.78
C LEU A 131 1.64 3.49 1.68
N ALA A 132 2.77 3.94 1.14
CA ALA A 132 3.85 4.55 1.88
C ALA A 132 3.61 6.02 2.26
N ASP A 133 2.73 6.71 1.55
CA ASP A 133 2.29 8.08 1.81
C ASP A 133 1.16 8.18 2.87
N HIS A 134 0.73 7.04 3.43
CA HIS A 134 -0.38 6.96 4.39
C HIS A 134 0.04 6.98 5.86
N GLU A 135 1.32 7.19 6.19
CA GLU A 135 1.81 7.21 7.58
C GLU A 135 1.05 8.26 8.43
N GLY A 136 0.56 7.82 9.60
CA GLY A 136 -0.18 8.68 10.51
C GLY A 136 -1.47 9.27 9.91
N ARG A 137 -2.18 8.55 9.01
CA ARG A 137 -3.33 9.03 8.22
C ARG A 137 -2.94 10.12 7.21
N GLY A 138 -1.69 10.09 6.72
CA GLY A 138 -1.16 11.01 5.71
C GLY A 138 -0.36 12.19 6.27
N ILE A 139 -0.19 12.31 7.59
CA ILE A 139 0.58 13.41 8.20
C ILE A 139 2.10 13.15 8.19
N GLY A 140 2.53 11.93 7.89
CA GLY A 140 3.93 11.53 7.83
C GLY A 140 4.53 11.13 9.18
N LEU A 141 5.68 10.46 9.13
CA LEU A 141 6.30 9.85 10.32
C LEU A 141 6.72 10.85 11.39
N PHE A 142 7.30 11.99 11.00
CA PHE A 142 7.73 13.00 11.97
C PHE A 142 6.55 13.63 12.71
N SER A 143 5.49 14.02 11.98
CA SER A 143 4.27 14.58 12.58
C SER A 143 3.55 13.57 13.48
N LYS A 144 3.59 12.28 13.10
CA LYS A 144 3.09 11.19 13.96
C LYS A 144 3.85 11.11 15.29
N SER A 145 5.14 11.39 15.32
CA SER A 145 5.90 11.44 16.58
C SER A 145 5.39 12.54 17.50
N LEU A 146 5.07 13.71 16.94
CA LEU A 146 4.48 14.83 17.71
C LEU A 146 3.07 14.47 18.19
N ALA A 147 2.25 13.84 17.35
CA ALA A 147 0.93 13.36 17.75
C ALA A 147 1.02 12.35 18.91
N TYR A 148 2.02 11.47 18.91
CA TYR A 148 2.25 10.51 19.99
C TYR A 148 2.59 11.17 21.32
N LEU A 149 3.33 12.30 21.33
CA LEU A 149 3.59 13.08 22.55
C LEU A 149 2.29 13.64 23.12
N LEU A 150 1.38 14.14 22.28
CA LEU A 150 0.08 14.62 22.72
C LEU A 150 -0.79 13.46 23.25
N GLN A 151 -0.73 12.29 22.63
CA GLN A 151 -1.44 11.11 23.10
C GLN A 151 -0.93 10.58 24.47
N GLU A 152 0.30 10.89 24.86
CA GLU A 152 0.82 10.60 26.21
C GLU A 152 0.20 11.53 27.29
N GLU A 153 -0.42 12.64 26.84
CA GLU A 153 -1.17 13.61 27.65
C GLU A 153 -2.70 13.45 27.45
N ASP A 154 -3.17 12.21 27.19
CA ASP A 154 -4.58 11.81 27.06
C ASP A 154 -5.36 12.37 25.85
N TYR A 155 -4.69 12.97 24.84
CA TYR A 155 -5.34 13.30 23.57
C TYR A 155 -5.62 12.03 22.77
N ASP A 156 -6.79 11.96 22.10
CA ASP A 156 -7.01 10.92 21.12
C ASP A 156 -6.29 11.22 19.79
N THR A 157 -6.34 10.26 18.84
CA THR A 157 -5.63 10.40 17.53
C THR A 157 -6.15 11.59 16.72
N VAL A 158 -7.45 11.88 16.77
CA VAL A 158 -8.08 12.98 16.00
C VAL A 158 -7.74 14.32 16.63
N GLU A 159 -7.90 14.42 17.94
CA GLU A 159 -7.56 15.62 18.72
C GLU A 159 -6.08 15.99 18.57
N ALA A 160 -5.17 15.01 18.61
CA ALA A 160 -3.74 15.21 18.40
C ALA A 160 -3.43 15.74 16.99
N ASN A 161 -4.07 15.18 15.95
CA ASN A 161 -3.89 15.67 14.58
C ASN A 161 -4.41 17.09 14.40
N HIS A 162 -5.60 17.40 14.95
CA HIS A 162 -6.17 18.76 14.91
C HIS A 162 -5.29 19.78 15.65
N ALA A 163 -4.76 19.43 16.82
CA ALA A 163 -3.85 20.30 17.58
C ALA A 163 -2.57 20.64 16.81
N LEU A 164 -2.14 19.76 15.87
CA LEU A 164 -1.02 19.98 14.97
C LEU A 164 -1.42 20.67 13.64
N GLY A 165 -2.71 20.99 13.45
CA GLY A 165 -3.24 21.68 12.28
C GLY A 165 -3.53 20.76 11.07
N PHE A 166 -3.63 19.44 11.29
CA PHE A 166 -3.99 18.48 10.24
C PHE A 166 -5.49 18.16 10.25
N GLU A 167 -5.99 17.71 9.10
CA GLU A 167 -7.30 17.08 8.98
C GLU A 167 -7.31 15.67 9.58
N ASP A 168 -8.49 15.09 9.78
CA ASP A 168 -8.67 13.74 10.36
C ASP A 168 -8.00 12.66 9.54
N ASP A 169 -8.03 12.78 8.21
CA ASP A 169 -7.57 11.76 7.28
C ASP A 169 -7.35 12.33 5.88
N THR A 170 -6.11 12.53 5.48
CA THR A 170 -5.71 13.09 4.17
C THR A 170 -5.34 12.03 3.14
N ARG A 171 -5.54 10.73 3.44
CA ARG A 171 -5.14 9.63 2.57
C ARG A 171 -5.96 9.59 1.29
N SER A 172 -5.29 9.33 0.16
CA SER A 172 -5.89 9.04 -1.14
C SER A 172 -5.57 7.61 -1.57
N TYR A 173 -6.55 6.93 -2.15
CA TYR A 173 -6.39 5.56 -2.67
C TYR A 173 -6.29 5.51 -4.20
N GLU A 174 -6.37 6.66 -4.88
CA GLU A 174 -6.42 6.80 -6.33
C GLU A 174 -5.28 6.07 -7.05
N ASP A 175 -4.03 6.30 -6.63
CA ASP A 175 -2.87 5.67 -7.26
C ASP A 175 -2.88 4.16 -7.11
N ALA A 176 -3.24 3.66 -5.94
CA ALA A 176 -3.37 2.22 -5.69
C ALA A 176 -4.49 1.58 -6.51
N ILE A 177 -5.59 2.29 -6.71
CA ILE A 177 -6.71 1.86 -7.55
C ILE A 177 -6.27 1.77 -9.01
N LYS A 178 -5.58 2.77 -9.55
CA LYS A 178 -5.04 2.74 -10.92
C LYS A 178 -4.04 1.60 -11.14
N VAL A 179 -3.19 1.33 -10.15
CA VAL A 179 -2.29 0.18 -10.19
C VAL A 179 -3.07 -1.14 -10.13
N LEU A 180 -4.11 -1.23 -9.30
CA LEU A 180 -4.99 -2.40 -9.26
C LEU A 180 -5.65 -2.65 -10.62
N GLU A 181 -6.23 -1.63 -11.25
CA GLU A 181 -6.84 -1.70 -12.59
C GLU A 181 -5.84 -2.16 -13.66
N ALA A 182 -4.58 -1.73 -13.56
CA ALA A 182 -3.53 -2.14 -14.48
C ALA A 182 -3.08 -3.60 -14.29
N LEU A 183 -3.21 -4.15 -13.09
CA LEU A 183 -2.81 -5.52 -12.74
C LEU A 183 -3.96 -6.53 -12.83
N ARG A 184 -5.22 -6.07 -12.76
CA ARG A 184 -6.40 -6.94 -12.77
C ARG A 184 -7.65 -6.18 -13.21
N GLN A 185 -8.44 -6.80 -14.11
CA GLN A 185 -9.71 -6.24 -14.61
C GLN A 185 -10.96 -6.80 -13.89
N LYS A 186 -10.81 -7.91 -13.17
CA LYS A 186 -11.91 -8.54 -12.42
C LYS A 186 -12.04 -7.90 -11.03
N SER A 187 -13.22 -7.94 -10.45
CA SER A 187 -13.47 -7.48 -9.08
C SER A 187 -12.64 -8.24 -8.04
N VAL A 188 -12.52 -7.65 -6.87
CA VAL A 188 -11.73 -8.18 -5.74
C VAL A 188 -12.54 -8.18 -4.46
N THR A 189 -12.20 -9.06 -3.54
CA THR A 189 -12.69 -9.05 -2.17
C THR A 189 -11.70 -8.29 -1.30
N LEU A 190 -12.15 -7.20 -0.66
CA LEU A 190 -11.28 -6.34 0.15
C LEU A 190 -11.24 -6.80 1.61
N ILE A 191 -10.04 -6.99 2.14
CA ILE A 191 -9.80 -7.23 3.57
C ILE A 191 -9.71 -5.87 4.26
N THR A 192 -10.76 -5.45 4.97
CA THR A 192 -10.82 -4.14 5.64
C THR A 192 -11.96 -4.04 6.64
N ASN A 193 -11.78 -3.15 7.63
CA ASN A 193 -12.86 -2.65 8.50
C ASN A 193 -13.17 -1.17 8.21
N ASN A 194 -12.46 -0.53 7.27
CA ASN A 194 -12.58 0.89 6.97
C ASN A 194 -13.59 1.14 5.85
N PRO A 195 -14.75 1.81 6.12
CA PRO A 195 -15.76 2.09 5.12
C PRO A 195 -15.28 3.00 3.98
N LYS A 196 -14.32 3.90 4.22
CA LYS A 196 -13.73 4.76 3.18
C LYS A 196 -13.01 3.94 2.12
N LYS A 197 -12.30 2.87 2.51
CA LYS A 197 -11.64 1.95 1.57
C LYS A 197 -12.63 1.17 0.72
N LEU A 198 -13.75 0.75 1.32
CA LEU A 198 -14.84 0.08 0.59
C LEU A 198 -15.49 1.03 -0.42
N ALA A 199 -15.78 2.27 -0.01
CA ALA A 199 -16.38 3.28 -0.89
C ALA A 199 -15.47 3.56 -2.10
N ALA A 200 -14.18 3.79 -1.88
CA ALA A 200 -13.22 4.07 -2.95
C ALA A 200 -13.18 2.96 -4.01
N LEU A 201 -13.09 1.68 -3.62
CA LEU A 201 -13.10 0.58 -4.59
C LEU A 201 -14.46 0.42 -5.28
N LYS A 202 -15.56 0.69 -4.56
CA LYS A 202 -16.91 0.58 -5.10
C LYS A 202 -17.18 1.62 -6.19
N GLU A 203 -16.72 2.86 -6.01
CA GLU A 203 -16.82 3.93 -7.00
C GLU A 203 -16.17 3.56 -8.34
N HIS A 204 -15.08 2.78 -8.29
CA HIS A 204 -14.38 2.28 -9.47
C HIS A 204 -14.93 0.94 -10.01
N GLY A 205 -15.99 0.39 -9.41
CA GLY A 205 -16.55 -0.90 -9.84
C GLY A 205 -15.64 -2.11 -9.61
N LEU A 206 -14.63 -1.98 -8.76
CA LEU A 206 -13.61 -3.02 -8.51
C LEU A 206 -13.97 -3.92 -7.32
N LEU A 207 -14.90 -3.52 -6.48
CA LEU A 207 -15.28 -4.28 -5.29
C LEU A 207 -16.24 -5.40 -5.65
N ALA A 208 -15.94 -6.62 -5.22
CA ALA A 208 -16.90 -7.72 -5.20
C ALA A 208 -18.00 -7.45 -4.13
N ASP A 209 -19.11 -8.18 -4.21
CA ASP A 209 -20.25 -8.02 -3.29
C ASP A 209 -19.90 -8.27 -1.81
N LYS A 210 -18.73 -8.83 -1.54
CA LYS A 210 -18.28 -9.21 -0.19
C LYS A 210 -16.95 -8.51 0.16
N HIS A 211 -16.80 -8.22 1.44
CA HIS A 211 -15.51 -7.85 2.03
C HIS A 211 -15.23 -8.77 3.24
N VAL A 212 -13.98 -8.82 3.65
CA VAL A 212 -13.53 -9.58 4.81
C VAL A 212 -13.11 -8.61 5.89
N SER A 213 -13.76 -8.68 7.05
CA SER A 213 -13.33 -7.93 8.24
C SER A 213 -12.13 -8.59 8.86
N LEU A 214 -11.15 -7.78 9.27
CA LEU A 214 -9.96 -8.25 9.98
C LEU A 214 -9.82 -7.48 11.29
N TRP A 215 -10.19 -8.15 12.37
CA TRP A 215 -10.05 -7.67 13.74
C TRP A 215 -9.00 -8.50 14.45
N GLY A 216 -8.22 -7.88 15.29
CA GLY A 216 -7.28 -8.62 16.11
C GLY A 216 -6.21 -7.74 16.72
N GLY A 217 -5.35 -8.40 17.51
CA GLY A 217 -4.25 -7.70 18.14
C GLY A 217 -4.69 -6.70 19.22
N LEU A 218 -5.90 -6.86 19.81
CA LEU A 218 -6.32 -6.03 20.96
C LEU A 218 -5.39 -6.29 22.13
N THR A 219 -4.73 -5.23 22.58
CA THR A 219 -3.86 -5.19 23.75
C THR A 219 -4.39 -4.18 24.76
N GLU A 220 -3.84 -4.16 25.96
CA GLU A 220 -4.19 -3.12 26.95
C GLU A 220 -3.84 -1.70 26.44
N THR A 221 -2.82 -1.59 25.58
CA THR A 221 -2.28 -0.33 25.08
C THR A 221 -2.95 0.21 23.81
N ASN A 222 -3.74 -0.61 23.08
CA ASN A 222 -4.41 -0.16 21.86
C ASN A 222 -5.94 -0.12 21.93
N ARG A 223 -6.53 -0.24 23.11
CA ARG A 223 -8.01 -0.22 23.32
C ARG A 223 -8.67 1.07 22.84
N HIS A 224 -7.94 2.16 22.78
CA HIS A 224 -8.40 3.51 22.41
C HIS A 224 -7.95 3.95 21.01
N TYR A 225 -7.33 3.04 20.25
CA TYR A 225 -6.84 3.29 18.88
C TYR A 225 -7.95 3.10 17.79
#